data_89ede9094d749cf786dff199676a8238
#
_entry.id   89ede9094d749cf786dff199676a8238
#
_cell.length_a   1.000
_cell.length_b   1.000
_cell.length_c   1.000
_cell.angle_alpha   90.00
_cell.angle_beta   90.00
_cell.angle_gamma   90.00
#
_symmetry.space_group_name_H-M   'P 1'
#
loop_
_entity.id
_entity.type
_entity.pdbx_description
1 polymer ?
#
loop_
_entity_poly.entity_id
_entity_poly.type
_entity_poly.pdbx_seq_one_letter_code
_entity_poly.pdbx_strand_id
1 'polypeptide(L)'
;FFPCVIETVKGNAKILVNCKENASQGYDFYTIDPLDPTSQTKIESSEDFQATWSGILLLASKETGIDSQDRIFDWTWFVPEIYRFKFLLGVTLIISLLTHFLALAPIIFIQVSLDKVLGYGALSTLYVLTLGVTGALIFNGILSFVRDYVIDFICTSIEARLAGDLFDKTIELPAQTFQTANAGDLESVLQSPSAVKSFLSQRVLATVFDATGVLVFLPILLAYSLLLGSIVVAFSCLIGGIALFGKWRERAIHAKGAVVETSKRRVIQSSIAGIETIKSFSLEPSQRREWRNLASKSIRRTSSRQTSNALVTQVSSTLQQIMTIAVVFAGVMLVLDGGLSAGAIISCNMLAGKIVSPVKSMFTFFADLDNFKGAINSISNTWNAPSERVGAGIQHAV
;
A
#
# COMPACT_ATOMS: atom_id res chain seq x y z
N PHE A 1 -5.54 -24.50 -23.50
CA PHE A 1 -4.70 -23.75 -24.45
C PHE A 1 -5.25 -23.74 -25.89
N PHE A 2 -6.53 -23.92 -26.09
CA PHE A 2 -7.20 -23.83 -27.38
C PHE A 2 -8.12 -22.61 -27.44
N PRO A 3 -8.31 -21.93 -28.60
CA PRO A 3 -7.74 -22.21 -29.92
C PRO A 3 -6.29 -21.71 -30.07
N CYS A 4 -5.50 -22.37 -30.91
CA CYS A 4 -4.14 -21.95 -31.27
C CYS A 4 -3.93 -22.00 -32.82
N VAL A 5 -3.03 -21.19 -33.32
CA VAL A 5 -2.69 -21.17 -34.77
C VAL A 5 -1.48 -22.06 -35.01
N ILE A 6 -1.59 -22.95 -35.96
CA ILE A 6 -0.50 -23.84 -36.38
C ILE A 6 -0.04 -23.45 -37.78
N GLU A 7 1.26 -23.52 -38.04
CA GLU A 7 1.82 -23.36 -39.36
C GLU A 7 1.94 -24.73 -40.02
N THR A 8 1.50 -24.82 -41.26
CA THR A 8 1.63 -26.04 -42.07
C THR A 8 2.93 -26.05 -42.86
N VAL A 9 3.44 -27.24 -43.22
CA VAL A 9 4.65 -27.43 -44.05
C VAL A 9 4.59 -26.64 -45.36
N LYS A 10 3.40 -26.30 -45.83
CA LYS A 10 3.18 -25.48 -47.03
C LYS A 10 3.18 -23.98 -46.79
N GLY A 11 3.45 -23.55 -45.57
CA GLY A 11 3.46 -22.14 -45.18
C GLY A 11 2.06 -21.52 -44.95
N ASN A 12 1.00 -22.32 -44.96
CA ASN A 12 -0.36 -21.84 -44.66
C ASN A 12 -0.62 -21.95 -43.15
N ALA A 13 -1.44 -21.03 -42.61
CA ALA A 13 -1.88 -21.08 -41.22
C ALA A 13 -3.21 -21.84 -41.11
N LYS A 14 -3.35 -22.74 -40.13
CA LYS A 14 -4.61 -23.36 -39.72
C LYS A 14 -4.89 -23.05 -38.24
N ILE A 15 -6.15 -23.01 -37.87
CA ILE A 15 -6.57 -22.84 -36.47
C ILE A 15 -6.90 -24.20 -35.89
N LEU A 16 -6.16 -24.61 -34.85
CA LEU A 16 -6.45 -25.81 -34.06
C LEU A 16 -7.41 -25.44 -32.97
N VAL A 17 -8.65 -25.90 -33.05
CA VAL A 17 -9.74 -25.54 -32.15
C VAL A 17 -9.81 -26.44 -30.91
N ASN A 18 -9.52 -27.73 -31.11
CA ASN A 18 -9.58 -28.71 -30.00
C ASN A 18 -8.73 -29.95 -30.37
N CYS A 19 -8.36 -30.72 -29.32
CA CYS A 19 -7.74 -32.02 -29.47
C CYS A 19 -8.44 -32.97 -28.50
N LYS A 20 -8.90 -34.12 -28.99
CA LYS A 20 -9.58 -35.15 -28.16
C LYS A 20 -8.90 -36.50 -28.36
N GLU A 21 -8.79 -37.26 -27.30
CA GLU A 21 -8.30 -38.62 -27.31
C GLU A 21 -9.35 -39.55 -27.91
N ASN A 22 -8.92 -40.38 -28.89
CA ASN A 22 -9.78 -41.30 -29.59
C ASN A 22 -9.75 -42.70 -28.90
N ALA A 23 -10.81 -43.49 -29.06
CA ALA A 23 -10.96 -44.82 -28.46
C ALA A 23 -9.83 -45.83 -28.90
N SER A 24 -9.04 -45.50 -29.91
CA SER A 24 -7.92 -46.29 -30.45
C SER A 24 -6.54 -45.86 -29.95
N GLN A 25 -6.43 -45.16 -28.81
CA GLN A 25 -5.18 -44.61 -28.24
C GLN A 25 -4.45 -43.58 -29.11
N GLY A 26 -5.15 -42.89 -30.03
CA GLY A 26 -4.67 -41.77 -30.83
C GLY A 26 -5.36 -40.46 -30.44
N TYR A 27 -4.94 -39.33 -31.05
CA TYR A 27 -5.58 -38.03 -30.87
C TYR A 27 -6.23 -37.58 -32.20
N ASP A 28 -7.46 -37.07 -32.10
CA ASP A 28 -8.16 -36.41 -33.18
C ASP A 28 -8.02 -34.88 -33.03
N PHE A 29 -7.50 -34.23 -34.06
CA PHE A 29 -7.23 -32.80 -34.13
C PHE A 29 -8.35 -32.11 -34.90
N TYR A 30 -8.98 -31.11 -34.30
CA TYR A 30 -10.07 -30.34 -34.90
C TYR A 30 -9.47 -29.05 -35.48
N THR A 31 -9.29 -28.99 -36.80
CA THR A 31 -8.66 -27.87 -37.52
C THR A 31 -9.66 -27.08 -38.35
N ILE A 32 -9.47 -25.75 -38.45
CA ILE A 32 -10.23 -24.86 -39.33
C ILE A 32 -9.24 -24.11 -40.21
N ASP A 33 -9.53 -24.00 -41.51
CA ASP A 33 -8.78 -23.18 -42.46
C ASP A 33 -9.34 -21.73 -42.39
N PRO A 34 -8.58 -20.73 -41.93
CA PRO A 34 -9.06 -19.37 -41.85
C PRO A 34 -9.23 -18.66 -43.19
N LEU A 35 -8.65 -19.23 -44.29
CA LEU A 35 -8.74 -18.66 -45.63
C LEU A 35 -10.02 -19.09 -46.35
N ASP A 36 -10.71 -20.13 -45.86
CA ASP A 36 -11.98 -20.59 -46.43
C ASP A 36 -13.14 -20.23 -45.50
N PRO A 37 -13.94 -19.17 -45.77
CA PRO A 37 -15.05 -18.76 -44.93
C PRO A 37 -16.19 -19.80 -44.84
N THR A 38 -16.16 -20.84 -45.67
CA THR A 38 -17.14 -21.94 -45.67
C THR A 38 -16.61 -23.20 -44.99
N SER A 39 -15.36 -23.18 -44.50
CA SER A 39 -14.72 -24.37 -43.94
C SER A 39 -15.38 -24.81 -42.65
N GLN A 40 -15.97 -25.98 -42.64
CA GLN A 40 -16.39 -26.67 -41.43
C GLN A 40 -15.15 -27.26 -40.73
N THR A 41 -15.26 -27.43 -39.43
CA THR A 41 -14.21 -28.04 -38.59
C THR A 41 -13.83 -29.41 -39.20
N LYS A 42 -12.61 -29.55 -39.66
CA LYS A 42 -12.06 -30.79 -40.20
C LYS A 42 -11.43 -31.59 -39.07
N ILE A 43 -11.73 -32.88 -39.00
CA ILE A 43 -11.13 -33.81 -38.04
C ILE A 43 -9.94 -34.45 -38.77
N GLU A 44 -8.73 -34.23 -38.30
CA GLU A 44 -7.50 -34.81 -38.81
C GLU A 44 -6.97 -35.87 -37.85
N SER A 45 -6.58 -37.04 -38.34
CA SER A 45 -5.96 -38.07 -37.51
C SER A 45 -4.55 -37.63 -37.04
N SER A 46 -3.99 -38.31 -36.04
CA SER A 46 -2.65 -37.98 -35.53
C SER A 46 -1.57 -38.07 -36.59
N GLU A 47 -1.68 -39.02 -37.56
CA GLU A 47 -0.72 -39.21 -38.63
C GLU A 47 -0.84 -38.12 -39.70
N ASP A 48 -2.06 -37.76 -40.09
CA ASP A 48 -2.33 -36.70 -41.07
C ASP A 48 -1.94 -35.32 -40.54
N PHE A 49 -2.16 -35.09 -39.26
CA PHE A 49 -1.78 -33.86 -38.59
C PHE A 49 -0.25 -33.70 -38.51
N GLN A 50 0.49 -34.76 -38.13
CA GLN A 50 1.95 -34.73 -38.10
C GLN A 50 2.56 -34.53 -39.50
N ALA A 51 1.96 -35.07 -40.53
CA ALA A 51 2.43 -34.88 -41.92
C ALA A 51 2.22 -33.44 -42.44
N THR A 52 1.24 -32.74 -41.87
CA THR A 52 0.87 -31.36 -42.28
C THR A 52 1.48 -30.27 -41.42
N TRP A 53 1.87 -30.55 -40.20
CA TRP A 53 2.36 -29.58 -39.24
C TRP A 53 3.85 -29.29 -39.38
N SER A 54 4.24 -28.00 -39.45
CA SER A 54 5.66 -27.57 -39.53
C SER A 54 6.42 -27.61 -38.20
N GLY A 55 5.76 -27.93 -37.11
CA GLY A 55 6.33 -27.87 -35.74
C GLY A 55 6.18 -26.52 -35.06
N ILE A 56 5.66 -25.51 -35.77
CA ILE A 56 5.44 -24.16 -35.21
C ILE A 56 4.00 -24.02 -34.72
N LEU A 57 3.86 -23.62 -33.44
CA LEU A 57 2.58 -23.36 -32.78
C LEU A 57 2.58 -21.93 -32.23
N LEU A 58 1.63 -21.12 -32.69
CA LEU A 58 1.40 -19.78 -32.20
C LEU A 58 0.24 -19.82 -31.22
N LEU A 59 0.55 -19.62 -29.95
CA LEU A 59 -0.46 -19.47 -28.90
C LEU A 59 -0.92 -18.02 -28.83
N ALA A 60 -2.16 -17.75 -29.26
CA ALA A 60 -2.81 -16.50 -28.99
C ALA A 60 -3.51 -16.63 -27.62
N SER A 61 -2.95 -16.10 -26.59
CA SER A 61 -3.67 -15.85 -25.34
C SER A 61 -4.33 -14.47 -25.47
N LYS A 62 -5.60 -14.37 -25.08
CA LYS A 62 -6.21 -13.06 -24.87
C LYS A 62 -5.42 -12.40 -23.76
N GLU A 63 -4.63 -11.41 -24.11
CA GLU A 63 -3.87 -10.65 -23.16
C GLU A 63 -4.88 -9.95 -22.23
N THR A 64 -5.04 -10.47 -21.03
CA THR A 64 -5.91 -9.88 -20.02
C THR A 64 -5.43 -8.48 -19.59
N GLY A 65 -4.35 -8.01 -20.19
CA GLY A 65 -3.76 -6.68 -19.99
C GLY A 65 -4.38 -5.55 -20.82
N ILE A 66 -5.06 -5.85 -21.94
CA ILE A 66 -5.64 -4.80 -22.81
C ILE A 66 -6.74 -4.02 -22.08
N ASP A 67 -7.46 -4.66 -21.17
CA ASP A 67 -8.52 -4.00 -20.38
C ASP A 67 -7.98 -3.01 -19.31
N SER A 68 -6.70 -3.11 -18.95
CA SER A 68 -6.08 -2.19 -17.97
C SER A 68 -5.46 -0.97 -18.64
N GLN A 69 -5.01 -1.09 -19.90
CA GLN A 69 -4.34 -0.01 -20.63
C GLN A 69 -5.30 1.09 -21.11
N ASP A 70 -6.56 0.74 -21.41
CA ASP A 70 -7.58 1.71 -21.84
C ASP A 70 -8.34 2.36 -20.67
N ARG A 71 -8.12 1.92 -19.43
CA ARG A 71 -8.76 2.54 -18.27
C ARG A 71 -8.07 3.85 -17.92
N ILE A 72 -8.88 4.89 -17.77
CA ILE A 72 -8.43 6.16 -17.19
C ILE A 72 -7.82 5.85 -15.82
N PHE A 73 -6.56 6.26 -15.61
CA PHE A 73 -5.90 6.09 -14.33
C PHE A 73 -6.46 7.10 -13.33
N ASP A 74 -7.26 6.58 -12.38
CA ASP A 74 -7.85 7.32 -11.28
C ASP A 74 -7.88 6.41 -10.03
N TRP A 75 -8.44 6.87 -8.93
CA TRP A 75 -8.66 6.09 -7.70
C TRP A 75 -9.36 4.75 -7.95
N THR A 76 -10.26 4.72 -8.92
CA THR A 76 -11.00 3.50 -9.29
C THR A 76 -10.11 2.38 -9.85
N TRP A 77 -8.89 2.71 -10.33
CA TRP A 77 -7.93 1.72 -10.80
C TRP A 77 -7.47 0.77 -9.68
N PHE A 78 -7.36 1.28 -8.44
CA PHE A 78 -6.91 0.47 -7.31
C PHE A 78 -7.96 -0.50 -6.79
N VAL A 79 -9.25 -0.22 -6.98
CA VAL A 79 -10.35 -1.05 -6.46
C VAL A 79 -10.30 -2.49 -6.98
N PRO A 80 -10.27 -2.76 -8.30
CA PRO A 80 -10.18 -4.13 -8.81
C PRO A 80 -8.85 -4.80 -8.47
N GLU A 81 -7.75 -4.05 -8.40
CA GLU A 81 -6.45 -4.59 -8.03
C GLU A 81 -6.41 -5.05 -6.57
N ILE A 82 -6.98 -4.27 -5.65
CA ILE A 82 -7.12 -4.66 -4.25
C ILE A 82 -8.11 -5.83 -4.11
N TYR A 83 -9.22 -5.81 -4.85
CA TYR A 83 -10.23 -6.88 -4.79
C TYR A 83 -9.70 -8.24 -5.27
N ARG A 84 -8.71 -8.25 -6.14
CA ARG A 84 -8.00 -9.46 -6.58
C ARG A 84 -7.42 -10.23 -5.39
N PHE A 85 -6.96 -9.52 -4.36
CA PHE A 85 -6.38 -10.08 -3.14
C PHE A 85 -7.39 -10.24 -2.00
N LYS A 86 -8.71 -10.24 -2.29
CA LYS A 86 -9.78 -10.31 -1.27
C LYS A 86 -9.61 -11.45 -0.26
N PHE A 87 -9.13 -12.61 -0.70
CA PHE A 87 -8.90 -13.75 0.20
C PHE A 87 -7.75 -13.46 1.18
N LEU A 88 -6.61 -12.95 0.67
CA LEU A 88 -5.46 -12.59 1.50
C LEU A 88 -5.82 -11.44 2.47
N LEU A 89 -6.59 -10.46 2.02
CA LEU A 89 -7.09 -9.37 2.87
C LEU A 89 -8.01 -9.89 3.97
N GLY A 90 -8.88 -10.85 3.65
CA GLY A 90 -9.72 -11.52 4.64
C GLY A 90 -8.92 -12.28 5.69
N VAL A 91 -7.91 -13.04 5.26
CA VAL A 91 -6.97 -13.73 6.17
C VAL A 91 -6.23 -12.73 7.04
N THR A 92 -5.71 -11.64 6.46
CA THR A 92 -5.01 -10.58 7.19
C THR A 92 -5.91 -9.91 8.24
N LEU A 93 -7.19 -9.71 7.93
CA LEU A 93 -8.17 -9.16 8.88
C LEU A 93 -8.40 -10.12 10.06
N ILE A 94 -8.52 -11.42 9.81
CA ILE A 94 -8.65 -12.42 10.88
C ILE A 94 -7.39 -12.45 11.75
N ILE A 95 -6.20 -12.45 11.14
CA ILE A 95 -4.93 -12.38 11.87
C ILE A 95 -4.87 -11.11 12.72
N SER A 96 -5.28 -9.95 12.17
CA SER A 96 -5.30 -8.68 12.90
C SER A 96 -6.24 -8.72 14.11
N LEU A 97 -7.43 -9.27 13.96
CA LEU A 97 -8.33 -9.48 15.09
C LEU A 97 -7.71 -10.39 16.17
N LEU A 98 -7.09 -11.50 15.74
CA LEU A 98 -6.45 -12.42 16.65
C LEU A 98 -5.27 -11.77 17.40
N THR A 99 -4.44 -10.97 16.72
CA THR A 99 -3.36 -10.22 17.36
C THR A 99 -3.89 -9.21 18.38
N HIS A 100 -5.03 -8.55 18.12
CA HIS A 100 -5.65 -7.64 19.10
C HIS A 100 -6.17 -8.41 20.33
N PHE A 101 -6.76 -9.59 20.16
CA PHE A 101 -7.14 -10.44 21.30
C PHE A 101 -5.93 -10.91 22.11
N LEU A 102 -4.84 -11.37 21.44
CA LEU A 102 -3.62 -11.74 22.15
C LEU A 102 -2.96 -10.56 22.85
N ALA A 103 -3.10 -9.34 22.33
CA ALA A 103 -2.59 -8.13 22.96
C ALA A 103 -3.29 -7.79 24.28
N LEU A 104 -4.42 -8.43 24.61
CA LEU A 104 -5.07 -8.35 25.91
C LEU A 104 -4.36 -9.20 26.98
N ALA A 105 -3.61 -10.23 26.59
CA ALA A 105 -2.98 -11.17 27.53
C ALA A 105 -2.09 -10.47 28.58
N PRO A 106 -1.18 -9.55 28.25
CA PRO A 106 -0.39 -8.82 29.25
C PRO A 106 -1.24 -7.91 30.13
N ILE A 107 -2.36 -7.39 29.61
CA ILE A 107 -3.28 -6.52 30.37
C ILE A 107 -3.98 -7.35 31.44
N ILE A 108 -4.53 -8.50 31.07
CA ILE A 108 -5.18 -9.45 31.97
C ILE A 108 -4.16 -9.98 32.99
N PHE A 109 -2.93 -10.28 32.56
CA PHE A 109 -1.86 -10.72 33.46
C PHE A 109 -1.59 -9.73 34.57
N ILE A 110 -1.41 -8.47 34.25
CA ILE A 110 -1.15 -7.42 35.27
C ILE A 110 -2.34 -7.29 36.21
N GLN A 111 -3.56 -7.27 35.69
CA GLN A 111 -4.76 -7.18 36.52
C GLN A 111 -4.85 -8.35 37.50
N VAL A 112 -4.76 -9.60 37.01
CA VAL A 112 -4.86 -10.79 37.88
C VAL A 112 -3.71 -10.87 38.87
N SER A 113 -2.49 -10.45 38.46
CA SER A 113 -1.33 -10.41 39.36
C SER A 113 -1.51 -9.47 40.48
N LEU A 114 -2.06 -8.26 40.25
CA LEU A 114 -2.30 -7.26 41.31
C LEU A 114 -3.49 -7.64 42.20
N ASP A 115 -4.59 -8.10 41.61
CA ASP A 115 -5.82 -8.34 42.36
C ASP A 115 -5.79 -9.67 43.11
N LYS A 116 -5.21 -10.75 42.54
CA LYS A 116 -5.25 -12.09 43.15
C LYS A 116 -3.91 -12.53 43.70
N VAL A 117 -2.80 -12.32 43.01
CA VAL A 117 -1.50 -12.82 43.48
C VAL A 117 -1.01 -11.99 44.65
N LEU A 118 -1.05 -10.65 44.52
CA LEU A 118 -0.60 -9.76 45.58
C LEU A 118 -1.56 -9.80 46.80
N GLY A 119 -2.87 -9.91 46.54
CA GLY A 119 -3.88 -9.96 47.61
C GLY A 119 -3.92 -11.27 48.38
N TYR A 120 -3.66 -12.42 47.73
CA TYR A 120 -3.82 -13.74 48.32
C TYR A 120 -2.52 -14.58 48.38
N GLY A 121 -1.38 -14.05 47.94
CA GLY A 121 -0.09 -14.77 47.98
C GLY A 121 0.01 -15.98 47.03
N ALA A 122 -0.82 -16.03 45.98
CA ALA A 122 -0.95 -17.20 45.08
C ALA A 122 0.22 -17.30 44.05
N LEU A 123 1.41 -17.67 44.52
CA LEU A 123 2.63 -17.78 43.68
C LEU A 123 2.51 -18.79 42.55
N SER A 124 1.81 -19.92 42.77
CA SER A 124 1.59 -20.94 41.71
C SER A 124 0.82 -20.38 40.51
N THR A 125 -0.17 -19.53 40.77
CA THR A 125 -0.95 -18.82 39.73
C THR A 125 -0.06 -17.89 38.95
N LEU A 126 0.88 -17.20 39.59
CA LEU A 126 1.81 -16.27 38.94
C LEU A 126 2.70 -17.01 37.92
N TYR A 127 3.29 -18.18 38.29
CA TYR A 127 4.14 -18.92 37.38
C TYR A 127 3.39 -19.38 36.12
N VAL A 128 2.18 -19.96 36.32
CA VAL A 128 1.36 -20.45 35.21
C VAL A 128 0.94 -19.30 34.28
N LEU A 129 0.49 -18.17 34.85
CA LEU A 129 0.12 -16.99 34.07
C LEU A 129 1.32 -16.40 33.31
N THR A 130 2.48 -16.31 33.96
CA THR A 130 3.70 -15.78 33.32
C THR A 130 4.08 -16.64 32.12
N LEU A 131 4.09 -17.99 32.24
CA LEU A 131 4.40 -18.87 31.14
C LEU A 131 3.38 -18.76 30.00
N GLY A 132 2.07 -18.72 30.34
CA GLY A 132 0.99 -18.60 29.36
C GLY A 132 1.03 -17.27 28.60
N VAL A 133 1.23 -16.16 29.31
CA VAL A 133 1.31 -14.83 28.66
C VAL A 133 2.57 -14.67 27.84
N THR A 134 3.71 -15.21 28.30
CA THR A 134 4.95 -15.21 27.50
C THR A 134 4.75 -15.98 26.19
N GLY A 135 4.13 -17.15 26.25
CA GLY A 135 3.77 -17.92 25.06
C GLY A 135 2.82 -17.17 24.13
N ALA A 136 1.80 -16.53 24.69
CA ALA A 136 0.86 -15.70 23.94
C ALA A 136 1.54 -14.51 23.24
N LEU A 137 2.50 -13.85 23.90
CA LEU A 137 3.27 -12.73 23.33
C LEU A 137 4.19 -13.18 22.19
N ILE A 138 4.87 -14.33 22.34
CA ILE A 138 5.69 -14.90 21.26
C ILE A 138 4.80 -15.21 20.05
N PHE A 139 3.66 -15.86 20.27
CA PHE A 139 2.71 -16.18 19.21
C PHE A 139 2.13 -14.91 18.56
N ASN A 140 1.81 -13.90 19.35
CA ASN A 140 1.40 -12.58 18.85
C ASN A 140 2.46 -11.93 17.95
N GLY A 141 3.74 -12.03 18.32
CA GLY A 141 4.85 -11.55 17.51
C GLY A 141 4.93 -12.24 16.15
N ILE A 142 4.79 -13.57 16.14
CA ILE A 142 4.78 -14.38 14.90
C ILE A 142 3.59 -13.98 14.01
N LEU A 143 2.39 -13.88 14.58
CA LEU A 143 1.20 -13.46 13.82
C LEU A 143 1.33 -12.05 13.26
N SER A 144 1.88 -11.12 14.03
CA SER A 144 2.12 -9.75 13.58
C SER A 144 3.10 -9.72 12.41
N PHE A 145 4.17 -10.50 12.47
CA PHE A 145 5.12 -10.65 11.36
C PHE A 145 4.45 -11.21 10.11
N VAL A 146 3.64 -12.27 10.24
CA VAL A 146 2.90 -12.87 9.11
C VAL A 146 1.94 -11.85 8.51
N ARG A 147 1.20 -11.11 9.33
CA ARG A 147 0.31 -10.02 8.89
C ARG A 147 1.07 -8.98 8.05
N ASP A 148 2.16 -8.46 8.59
CA ASP A 148 2.92 -7.40 7.93
C ASP A 148 3.58 -7.89 6.65
N TYR A 149 4.03 -9.15 6.61
CA TYR A 149 4.56 -9.81 5.42
C TYR A 149 3.49 -9.94 4.32
N VAL A 150 2.26 -10.37 4.66
CA VAL A 150 1.17 -10.49 3.69
C VAL A 150 0.76 -9.11 3.15
N ILE A 151 0.71 -8.09 4.00
CA ILE A 151 0.45 -6.71 3.57
C ILE A 151 1.52 -6.23 2.58
N ASP A 152 2.80 -6.43 2.89
CA ASP A 152 3.89 -6.03 2.01
C ASP A 152 3.86 -6.80 0.68
N PHE A 153 3.57 -8.10 0.70
CA PHE A 153 3.42 -8.92 -0.50
C PHE A 153 2.30 -8.39 -1.42
N ILE A 154 1.13 -8.06 -0.87
CA ILE A 154 0.02 -7.48 -1.65
C ILE A 154 0.45 -6.16 -2.28
N CYS A 155 1.03 -5.26 -1.48
CA CYS A 155 1.44 -3.94 -1.95
C CYS A 155 2.58 -3.99 -2.96
N THR A 156 3.53 -4.92 -2.80
CA THR A 156 4.63 -5.14 -3.77
C THR A 156 4.09 -5.69 -5.09
N SER A 157 3.09 -6.58 -5.04
CA SER A 157 2.47 -7.11 -6.25
C SER A 157 1.73 -6.02 -7.04
N ILE A 158 1.05 -5.10 -6.34
CA ILE A 158 0.39 -3.93 -6.96
C ILE A 158 1.44 -2.97 -7.52
N GLU A 159 2.54 -2.70 -6.77
CA GLU A 159 3.64 -1.85 -7.23
C GLU A 159 4.28 -2.39 -8.51
N ALA A 160 4.62 -3.68 -8.54
CA ALA A 160 5.29 -4.30 -9.68
C ALA A 160 4.43 -4.21 -10.95
N ARG A 161 3.12 -4.42 -10.81
CA ARG A 161 2.19 -4.31 -11.94
C ARG A 161 2.05 -2.86 -12.40
N LEU A 162 1.81 -1.93 -11.45
CA LEU A 162 1.70 -0.52 -11.78
C LEU A 162 2.98 0.02 -12.45
N ALA A 163 4.16 -0.43 -11.99
CA ALA A 163 5.43 -0.02 -12.58
C ALA A 163 5.60 -0.55 -14.01
N GLY A 164 5.22 -1.81 -14.27
CA GLY A 164 5.23 -2.40 -15.61
C GLY A 164 4.29 -1.66 -16.56
N ASP A 165 3.01 -1.57 -16.18
CA ASP A 165 1.99 -0.91 -16.99
C ASP A 165 2.34 0.57 -17.26
N LEU A 166 2.91 1.28 -16.26
CA LEU A 166 3.33 2.67 -16.40
C LEU A 166 4.53 2.82 -17.33
N PHE A 167 5.47 1.88 -17.29
CA PHE A 167 6.63 1.88 -18.17
C PHE A 167 6.20 1.63 -19.62
N ASP A 168 5.32 0.66 -19.86
CA ASP A 168 4.77 0.36 -21.18
C ASP A 168 4.04 1.58 -21.76
N LYS A 169 3.17 2.21 -20.97
CA LYS A 169 2.50 3.47 -21.35
C LYS A 169 3.47 4.60 -21.64
N THR A 170 4.55 4.69 -20.88
CA THR A 170 5.55 5.74 -21.07
C THR A 170 6.26 5.58 -22.43
N ILE A 171 6.59 4.35 -22.84
CA ILE A 171 7.23 4.08 -24.13
C ILE A 171 6.29 4.35 -25.30
N GLU A 172 4.98 4.19 -25.12
CA GLU A 172 3.98 4.46 -26.15
C GLU A 172 3.72 5.97 -26.38
N LEU A 173 4.29 6.84 -25.57
CA LEU A 173 4.12 8.30 -25.74
C LEU A 173 4.82 8.81 -27.00
N PRO A 174 4.25 9.84 -27.69
CA PRO A 174 4.86 10.47 -28.85
C PRO A 174 6.27 11.00 -28.55
N ALA A 175 7.20 10.87 -29.50
CA ALA A 175 8.57 11.36 -29.37
C ALA A 175 8.66 12.83 -28.98
N GLN A 176 7.70 13.65 -29.37
CA GLN A 176 7.61 15.07 -29.01
C GLN A 176 7.49 15.28 -27.49
N THR A 177 6.81 14.37 -26.77
CA THR A 177 6.67 14.44 -25.31
C THR A 177 8.02 14.33 -24.62
N PHE A 178 8.94 13.47 -25.13
CA PHE A 178 10.29 13.30 -24.59
C PHE A 178 11.20 14.50 -24.89
N GLN A 179 10.94 15.24 -25.97
CA GLN A 179 11.70 16.46 -26.30
C GLN A 179 11.26 17.65 -25.45
N THR A 180 9.99 17.72 -25.05
CA THR A 180 9.44 18.81 -24.24
C THR A 180 9.49 18.56 -22.75
N ALA A 181 9.38 17.28 -22.32
CA ALA A 181 9.50 16.89 -20.92
C ALA A 181 10.97 16.85 -20.47
N ASN A 182 11.25 17.35 -19.27
CA ASN A 182 12.56 17.14 -18.67
C ASN A 182 12.72 15.66 -18.30
N ALA A 183 13.88 15.05 -18.62
CA ALA A 183 14.16 13.65 -18.28
C ALA A 183 13.95 13.34 -16.78
N GLY A 184 14.22 14.31 -15.89
CA GLY A 184 14.00 14.17 -14.45
C GLY A 184 12.52 14.16 -14.03
N ASP A 185 11.64 14.77 -14.79
CA ASP A 185 10.20 14.74 -14.51
C ASP A 185 9.66 13.35 -14.87
N LEU A 186 10.11 12.78 -15.98
CA LEU A 186 9.75 11.43 -16.42
C LEU A 186 10.28 10.35 -15.46
N GLU A 187 11.53 10.49 -15.01
CA GLU A 187 12.12 9.62 -13.98
C GLU A 187 11.29 9.66 -12.68
N SER A 188 10.85 10.85 -12.26
CA SER A 188 10.02 10.99 -11.05
C SER A 188 8.67 10.31 -11.18
N VAL A 189 8.07 10.27 -12.38
CA VAL A 189 6.82 9.56 -12.66
C VAL A 189 7.05 8.05 -12.58
N LEU A 190 8.13 7.52 -13.17
CA LEU A 190 8.47 6.10 -13.11
C LEU A 190 8.81 5.60 -11.70
N GLN A 191 9.23 6.49 -10.79
CA GLN A 191 9.44 6.17 -9.38
C GLN A 191 8.15 6.29 -8.53
N SER A 192 7.08 6.87 -9.07
CA SER A 192 5.82 7.07 -8.33
C SER A 192 5.12 5.78 -7.86
N PRO A 193 5.23 4.61 -8.52
CA PRO A 193 4.68 3.36 -8.01
C PRO A 193 5.17 2.98 -6.61
N SER A 194 6.43 3.27 -6.27
CA SER A 194 6.96 3.00 -4.93
C SER A 194 6.35 3.92 -3.85
N ALA A 195 6.02 5.16 -4.20
CA ALA A 195 5.28 6.07 -3.33
C ALA A 195 3.84 5.56 -3.11
N VAL A 196 3.20 5.02 -4.15
CA VAL A 196 1.89 4.36 -4.07
C VAL A 196 1.94 3.14 -3.15
N LYS A 197 2.92 2.25 -3.31
CA LYS A 197 3.13 1.11 -2.43
C LYS A 197 3.25 1.53 -0.97
N SER A 198 4.14 2.49 -0.69
CA SER A 198 4.37 2.95 0.68
C SER A 198 3.11 3.55 1.31
N PHE A 199 2.30 4.27 0.53
CA PHE A 199 1.02 4.79 0.99
C PHE A 199 0.01 3.67 1.26
N LEU A 200 -0.16 2.72 0.34
CA LEU A 200 -1.09 1.59 0.50
C LEU A 200 -0.71 0.73 1.72
N SER A 201 0.56 0.35 1.84
CA SER A 201 1.05 -0.50 2.93
C SER A 201 0.98 0.21 4.29
N GLN A 202 1.64 1.38 4.40
CA GLN A 202 1.84 2.04 5.70
C GLN A 202 0.67 2.90 6.15
N ARG A 203 -0.22 3.32 5.22
CA ARG A 203 -1.33 4.20 5.55
C ARG A 203 -2.68 3.53 5.40
N VAL A 204 -3.00 3.00 4.21
CA VAL A 204 -4.33 2.43 3.96
C VAL A 204 -4.51 1.15 4.75
N LEU A 205 -3.73 0.12 4.43
CA LEU A 205 -3.92 -1.21 5.02
C LEU A 205 -3.57 -1.22 6.51
N ALA A 206 -2.45 -0.60 6.90
CA ALA A 206 -2.09 -0.51 8.32
C ALA A 206 -3.18 0.19 9.13
N THR A 207 -3.70 1.35 8.67
CA THR A 207 -4.74 2.08 9.40
C THR A 207 -6.05 1.29 9.47
N VAL A 208 -6.45 0.62 8.37
CA VAL A 208 -7.66 -0.21 8.35
C VAL A 208 -7.55 -1.37 9.35
N PHE A 209 -6.42 -2.08 9.35
CA PHE A 209 -6.21 -3.19 10.26
C PHE A 209 -6.02 -2.75 11.71
N ASP A 210 -5.32 -1.64 11.97
CA ASP A 210 -5.17 -1.09 13.32
C ASP A 210 -6.51 -0.56 13.87
N ALA A 211 -7.40 -0.03 13.00
CA ALA A 211 -8.73 0.41 13.39
C ALA A 211 -9.58 -0.73 13.96
N THR A 212 -9.35 -1.98 13.54
CA THR A 212 -10.02 -3.15 14.14
C THR A 212 -9.69 -3.32 15.62
N GLY A 213 -8.53 -2.82 16.06
CA GLY A 213 -8.16 -2.79 17.48
C GLY A 213 -9.07 -1.90 18.32
N VAL A 214 -9.54 -0.78 17.79
CA VAL A 214 -10.50 0.07 18.49
C VAL A 214 -11.80 -0.68 18.73
N LEU A 215 -12.26 -1.49 17.77
CA LEU A 215 -13.47 -2.32 17.89
C LEU A 215 -13.33 -3.40 18.98
N VAL A 216 -12.11 -3.84 19.28
CA VAL A 216 -11.85 -4.82 20.34
C VAL A 216 -11.65 -4.12 21.68
N PHE A 217 -10.77 -3.11 21.74
CA PHE A 217 -10.34 -2.52 23.03
C PHE A 217 -11.38 -1.56 23.62
N LEU A 218 -12.11 -0.80 22.78
CA LEU A 218 -13.08 0.18 23.26
C LEU A 218 -14.28 -0.45 23.99
N PRO A 219 -14.96 -1.49 23.46
CA PRO A 219 -16.03 -2.16 24.19
C PRO A 219 -15.58 -2.76 25.52
N ILE A 220 -14.36 -3.32 25.57
CA ILE A 220 -13.79 -3.87 26.80
C ILE A 220 -13.60 -2.76 27.83
N LEU A 221 -13.04 -1.61 27.41
CA LEU A 221 -12.84 -0.47 28.30
C LEU A 221 -14.18 0.09 28.82
N LEU A 222 -15.20 0.19 27.97
CA LEU A 222 -16.53 0.64 28.35
C LEU A 222 -17.23 -0.35 29.31
N ALA A 223 -16.96 -1.65 29.16
CA ALA A 223 -17.47 -2.67 30.09
C ALA A 223 -16.85 -2.57 31.48
N TYR A 224 -15.61 -2.08 31.62
CA TYR A 224 -15.00 -1.77 32.91
C TYR A 224 -15.66 -0.54 33.59
N SER A 225 -15.77 0.56 32.85
CA SER A 225 -16.42 1.79 33.32
C SER A 225 -16.74 2.72 32.15
N LEU A 226 -18.01 3.16 32.11
CA LEU A 226 -18.46 4.13 31.12
C LEU A 226 -17.73 5.47 31.28
N LEU A 227 -17.44 5.87 32.52
CA LEU A 227 -16.74 7.12 32.83
C LEU A 227 -15.31 7.09 32.31
N LEU A 228 -14.54 6.02 32.58
CA LEU A 228 -13.17 5.89 32.09
C LEU A 228 -13.14 5.81 30.57
N GLY A 229 -14.06 5.06 29.97
CA GLY A 229 -14.19 4.95 28.51
C GLY A 229 -14.46 6.31 27.86
N SER A 230 -15.37 7.12 28.42
CA SER A 230 -15.67 8.46 27.89
C SER A 230 -14.47 9.40 27.95
N ILE A 231 -13.71 9.39 29.06
CA ILE A 231 -12.47 10.15 29.18
C ILE A 231 -11.47 9.78 28.09
N VAL A 232 -11.24 8.47 27.89
CA VAL A 232 -10.29 7.99 26.88
C VAL A 232 -10.73 8.37 25.46
N VAL A 233 -12.02 8.25 25.13
CA VAL A 233 -12.54 8.66 23.83
C VAL A 233 -12.38 10.16 23.62
N ALA A 234 -12.73 10.99 24.61
CA ALA A 234 -12.59 12.44 24.51
C ALA A 234 -11.13 12.87 24.28
N PHE A 235 -10.19 12.33 25.06
CA PHE A 235 -8.77 12.61 24.87
C PHE A 235 -8.23 12.06 23.55
N SER A 236 -8.65 10.86 23.13
CA SER A 236 -8.24 10.28 21.84
C SER A 236 -8.70 11.13 20.66
N CYS A 237 -9.94 11.64 20.69
CA CYS A 237 -10.46 12.56 19.68
C CYS A 237 -9.69 13.90 19.70
N LEU A 238 -9.36 14.42 20.87
CA LEU A 238 -8.58 15.65 21.00
C LEU A 238 -7.17 15.48 20.42
N ILE A 239 -6.48 14.39 20.77
CA ILE A 239 -5.15 14.04 20.24
C ILE A 239 -5.21 13.84 18.72
N GLY A 240 -6.22 13.14 18.23
CA GLY A 240 -6.46 12.95 16.81
C GLY A 240 -6.70 14.27 16.06
N GLY A 241 -7.53 15.14 16.65
CA GLY A 241 -7.80 16.47 16.11
C GLY A 241 -6.56 17.36 16.01
N ILE A 242 -5.71 17.35 17.04
CA ILE A 242 -4.42 18.08 17.03
C ILE A 242 -3.48 17.50 15.97
N ALA A 243 -3.41 16.18 15.84
CA ALA A 243 -2.61 15.54 14.81
C ALA A 243 -3.10 15.90 13.40
N LEU A 244 -4.43 15.93 13.18
CA LEU A 244 -5.04 16.36 11.93
C LEU A 244 -4.74 17.83 11.62
N PHE A 245 -4.91 18.73 12.60
CA PHE A 245 -4.58 20.15 12.46
C PHE A 245 -3.11 20.36 12.12
N GLY A 246 -2.21 19.64 12.78
CA GLY A 246 -0.78 19.67 12.49
C GLY A 246 -0.47 19.26 11.05
N LYS A 247 -1.10 18.21 10.58
CA LYS A 247 -0.98 17.73 9.19
C LYS A 247 -1.56 18.74 8.19
N TRP A 248 -2.69 19.34 8.49
CA TRP A 248 -3.28 20.38 7.64
C TRP A 248 -2.37 21.60 7.51
N ARG A 249 -1.76 22.03 8.60
CA ARG A 249 -0.76 23.12 8.59
C ARG A 249 0.51 22.72 7.81
N GLU A 250 0.95 21.49 7.93
CA GLU A 250 2.10 20.95 7.19
C GLU A 250 1.88 21.05 5.67
N ARG A 251 0.67 20.77 5.19
CA ARG A 251 0.33 20.87 3.75
C ARG A 251 0.56 22.26 3.16
N ALA A 252 0.15 23.29 3.88
CA ALA A 252 0.34 24.68 3.43
C ALA A 252 1.83 25.02 3.24
N ILE A 253 2.70 24.39 4.05
CA ILE A 253 4.16 24.52 3.97
C ILE A 253 4.72 23.66 2.84
N HIS A 254 4.17 22.47 2.62
CA HIS A 254 4.60 21.51 1.59
C HIS A 254 4.43 22.04 0.17
N ALA A 255 3.29 22.61 -0.16
CA ALA A 255 3.01 23.13 -1.50
C ALA A 255 4.09 24.12 -1.96
N LYS A 256 4.58 24.97 -1.04
CA LYS A 256 5.68 25.91 -1.31
C LYS A 256 7.07 25.26 -1.31
N GLY A 257 7.21 24.07 -0.71
CA GLY A 257 8.48 23.32 -0.59
C GLY A 257 8.81 22.51 -1.83
N ALA A 258 7.80 21.90 -2.45
CA ALA A 258 7.97 21.03 -3.62
C ALA A 258 8.66 21.76 -4.78
N VAL A 259 8.28 23.01 -5.05
CA VAL A 259 8.89 23.85 -6.11
C VAL A 259 10.40 24.05 -5.89
N VAL A 260 10.84 24.23 -4.64
CA VAL A 260 12.28 24.43 -4.34
C VAL A 260 13.05 23.11 -4.51
N GLU A 261 12.45 21.99 -4.13
CA GLU A 261 13.11 20.70 -4.28
C GLU A 261 13.24 20.29 -5.76
N THR A 262 12.21 20.55 -6.56
CA THR A 262 12.27 20.38 -8.03
C THR A 262 13.34 21.29 -8.65
N SER A 263 13.42 22.56 -8.25
CA SER A 263 14.44 23.48 -8.75
C SER A 263 15.84 23.03 -8.37
N LYS A 264 16.03 22.51 -7.15
CA LYS A 264 17.30 21.98 -6.67
C LYS A 264 17.75 20.75 -7.49
N ARG A 265 16.81 19.80 -7.76
CA ARG A 265 17.08 18.64 -8.62
C ARG A 265 17.45 19.07 -10.04
N ARG A 266 16.73 20.05 -10.60
CA ARG A 266 17.03 20.58 -11.93
C ARG A 266 18.43 21.16 -12.02
N VAL A 267 18.87 21.94 -11.03
CA VAL A 267 20.24 22.49 -11.01
C VAL A 267 21.29 21.38 -10.96
N ILE A 268 21.06 20.30 -10.21
CA ILE A 268 21.97 19.14 -10.22
C ILE A 268 22.04 18.52 -11.60
N GLN A 269 20.90 18.18 -12.18
CA GLN A 269 20.82 17.50 -13.47
C GLN A 269 21.42 18.35 -14.60
N SER A 270 21.08 19.66 -14.67
CA SER A 270 21.63 20.57 -15.66
C SER A 270 23.15 20.78 -15.48
N SER A 271 23.65 20.82 -14.23
CA SER A 271 25.07 20.96 -13.97
C SER A 271 25.86 19.72 -14.38
N ILE A 272 25.29 18.50 -14.18
CA ILE A 272 25.93 17.25 -14.60
C ILE A 272 25.89 17.13 -16.13
N ALA A 273 24.74 17.38 -16.75
CA ALA A 273 24.58 17.29 -18.20
C ALA A 273 25.43 18.33 -18.96
N GLY A 274 25.58 19.54 -18.40
CA GLY A 274 26.36 20.64 -19.00
C GLY A 274 27.75 20.83 -18.38
N ILE A 275 28.38 19.79 -17.79
CA ILE A 275 29.64 19.95 -17.04
C ILE A 275 30.79 20.48 -17.91
N GLU A 276 30.86 20.07 -19.18
CA GLU A 276 31.86 20.57 -20.13
C GLU A 276 31.70 22.07 -20.39
N THR A 277 30.48 22.54 -20.58
CA THR A 277 30.17 23.96 -20.77
C THR A 277 30.52 24.76 -19.54
N ILE A 278 30.20 24.26 -18.33
CA ILE A 278 30.51 24.91 -17.06
C ILE A 278 32.05 25.06 -16.92
N LYS A 279 32.78 24.01 -17.28
CA LYS A 279 34.25 23.99 -17.22
C LYS A 279 34.86 24.91 -18.27
N SER A 280 34.39 24.85 -19.51
CA SER A 280 34.92 25.64 -20.61
C SER A 280 34.77 27.16 -20.41
N PHE A 281 33.63 27.55 -19.80
CA PHE A 281 33.33 28.96 -19.55
C PHE A 281 33.61 29.39 -18.10
N SER A 282 34.25 28.57 -17.27
CA SER A 282 34.59 28.84 -15.86
C SER A 282 33.39 29.33 -15.04
N LEU A 283 32.21 28.70 -15.25
CA LEU A 283 30.95 29.08 -14.61
C LEU A 283 30.74 28.46 -13.21
N GLU A 284 31.72 27.72 -12.67
CA GLU A 284 31.65 27.07 -11.37
C GLU A 284 31.24 27.99 -10.21
N PRO A 285 31.74 29.25 -10.12
CA PRO A 285 31.31 30.13 -9.03
C PRO A 285 29.86 30.51 -9.08
N SER A 286 29.29 30.64 -10.28
CA SER A 286 27.84 30.93 -10.49
C SER A 286 26.99 29.74 -10.07
N GLN A 287 27.32 28.54 -10.56
CA GLN A 287 26.61 27.31 -10.23
C GLN A 287 26.67 26.98 -8.72
N ARG A 288 27.84 27.20 -8.08
CA ARG A 288 27.96 27.05 -6.62
C ARG A 288 27.09 28.03 -5.84
N ARG A 289 26.93 29.27 -6.30
CA ARG A 289 26.05 30.26 -5.67
C ARG A 289 24.56 29.84 -5.79
N GLU A 290 24.15 29.45 -6.98
CA GLU A 290 22.78 29.00 -7.24
C GLU A 290 22.42 27.78 -6.39
N TRP A 291 23.29 26.77 -6.40
CA TRP A 291 23.16 25.58 -5.56
C TRP A 291 23.03 25.92 -4.07
N ARG A 292 23.96 26.74 -3.54
CA ARG A 292 23.94 27.12 -2.12
C ARG A 292 22.66 27.85 -1.74
N ASN A 293 22.15 28.73 -2.62
CA ASN A 293 20.91 29.46 -2.38
C ASN A 293 19.70 28.51 -2.33
N LEU A 294 19.58 27.59 -3.27
CA LEU A 294 18.51 26.59 -3.30
C LEU A 294 18.63 25.61 -2.13
N ALA A 295 19.83 25.13 -1.84
CA ALA A 295 20.08 24.23 -0.72
C ALA A 295 19.72 24.88 0.64
N SER A 296 20.11 26.15 0.86
CA SER A 296 19.77 26.85 2.10
C SER A 296 18.26 27.05 2.26
N LYS A 297 17.55 27.36 1.17
CA LYS A 297 16.07 27.47 1.16
C LYS A 297 15.42 26.12 1.44
N SER A 298 15.91 25.05 0.84
CA SER A 298 15.42 23.67 1.07
C SER A 298 15.63 23.25 2.52
N ILE A 299 16.86 23.40 3.05
CA ILE A 299 17.21 23.06 4.45
C ILE A 299 16.33 23.83 5.45
N ARG A 300 16.18 25.16 5.27
CA ARG A 300 15.36 26.00 6.16
C ARG A 300 13.90 25.52 6.19
N ARG A 301 13.34 25.13 5.04
CA ARG A 301 11.97 24.63 4.95
C ARG A 301 11.81 23.25 5.57
N THR A 302 12.76 22.34 5.32
CA THR A 302 12.78 21.01 5.94
C THR A 302 12.90 21.13 7.46
N SER A 303 13.75 22.00 7.97
CA SER A 303 13.89 22.29 9.40
C SER A 303 12.58 22.83 9.99
N SER A 304 11.96 23.82 9.35
CA SER A 304 10.65 24.35 9.81
C SER A 304 9.55 23.29 9.86
N ARG A 305 9.54 22.36 8.88
CA ARG A 305 8.62 21.22 8.85
C ARG A 305 8.89 20.26 10.00
N GLN A 306 10.15 19.88 10.21
CA GLN A 306 10.56 18.99 11.29
C GLN A 306 10.20 19.58 12.65
N THR A 307 10.45 20.88 12.86
CA THR A 307 10.07 21.58 14.10
C THR A 307 8.56 21.58 14.31
N SER A 308 7.77 21.84 13.26
CA SER A 308 6.31 21.80 13.36
C SER A 308 5.80 20.39 13.71
N ASN A 309 6.35 19.35 13.08
CA ASN A 309 5.99 17.96 13.39
C ASN A 309 6.43 17.55 14.80
N ALA A 310 7.60 17.99 15.25
CA ALA A 310 8.07 17.75 16.61
C ALA A 310 7.14 18.38 17.64
N LEU A 311 6.66 19.61 17.41
CA LEU A 311 5.68 20.27 18.29
C LEU A 311 4.37 19.48 18.37
N VAL A 312 3.80 19.06 17.23
CA VAL A 312 2.56 18.28 17.21
C VAL A 312 2.74 16.95 17.94
N THR A 313 3.87 16.27 17.72
CA THR A 313 4.18 15.02 18.41
C THR A 313 4.32 15.22 19.91
N GLN A 314 5.04 16.28 20.35
CA GLN A 314 5.23 16.57 21.76
C GLN A 314 3.93 16.95 22.45
N VAL A 315 3.10 17.80 21.84
CA VAL A 315 1.78 18.15 22.37
C VAL A 315 0.88 16.91 22.49
N SER A 316 0.89 16.04 21.47
CA SER A 316 0.12 14.78 21.49
C SER A 316 0.61 13.85 22.62
N SER A 317 1.92 13.74 22.82
CA SER A 317 2.52 12.95 23.92
C SER A 317 2.16 13.50 25.30
N THR A 318 2.23 14.82 25.47
CA THR A 318 1.85 15.49 26.73
C THR A 318 0.37 15.27 27.05
N LEU A 319 -0.51 15.39 26.05
CA LEU A 319 -1.94 15.11 26.24
C LEU A 319 -2.20 13.64 26.58
N GLN A 320 -1.44 12.71 26.02
CA GLN A 320 -1.54 11.29 26.38
C GLN A 320 -1.11 11.06 27.84
N GLN A 321 -0.09 11.76 28.32
CA GLN A 321 0.30 11.71 29.75
C GLN A 321 -0.79 12.30 30.66
N ILE A 322 -1.38 13.43 30.26
CA ILE A 322 -2.51 14.05 31.02
C ILE A 322 -3.70 13.09 31.03
N MET A 323 -4.02 12.43 29.91
CA MET A 323 -5.05 11.39 29.84
C MET A 323 -4.76 10.26 30.84
N THR A 324 -3.52 9.78 30.88
CA THR A 324 -3.10 8.75 31.85
C THR A 324 -3.38 9.20 33.30
N ILE A 325 -3.02 10.43 33.65
CA ILE A 325 -3.29 11.00 34.98
C ILE A 325 -4.81 11.07 35.24
N ALA A 326 -5.58 11.55 34.27
CA ALA A 326 -7.04 11.64 34.38
C ALA A 326 -7.71 10.27 34.58
N VAL A 327 -7.27 9.26 33.82
CA VAL A 327 -7.76 7.86 33.91
C VAL A 327 -7.42 7.28 35.29
N VAL A 328 -6.19 7.48 35.78
CA VAL A 328 -5.78 6.99 37.09
C VAL A 328 -6.54 7.74 38.21
N PHE A 329 -6.69 9.06 38.14
CA PHE A 329 -7.44 9.83 39.11
C PHE A 329 -8.90 9.39 39.19
N ALA A 330 -9.60 9.33 38.06
CA ALA A 330 -10.99 8.88 38.02
C ALA A 330 -11.14 7.41 38.43
N GLY A 331 -10.15 6.56 38.05
CA GLY A 331 -10.11 5.16 38.45
C GLY A 331 -9.96 4.98 39.97
N VAL A 332 -9.09 5.77 40.63
CA VAL A 332 -8.93 5.73 42.09
C VAL A 332 -10.22 6.14 42.81
N MET A 333 -10.92 7.15 42.32
CA MET A 333 -12.23 7.53 42.88
C MET A 333 -13.23 6.37 42.79
N LEU A 334 -13.30 5.68 41.62
CA LEU A 334 -14.17 4.53 41.45
C LEU A 334 -13.78 3.32 42.33
N VAL A 335 -12.51 3.15 42.64
CA VAL A 335 -12.07 2.11 43.59
C VAL A 335 -12.45 2.43 44.98
N LEU A 336 -12.34 3.71 45.45
CA LEU A 336 -12.79 4.14 46.75
C LEU A 336 -14.30 3.97 46.95
N ASP A 337 -15.08 4.13 45.88
CA ASP A 337 -16.52 3.86 45.86
C ASP A 337 -16.86 2.34 45.74
N GLY A 338 -15.84 1.47 45.72
CA GLY A 338 -16.01 0.01 45.64
C GLY A 338 -16.41 -0.53 44.25
N GLY A 339 -16.38 0.32 43.20
CA GLY A 339 -16.82 -0.05 41.86
C GLY A 339 -15.76 -0.75 41.00
N LEU A 340 -14.48 -0.66 41.33
CA LEU A 340 -13.36 -1.24 40.60
C LEU A 340 -12.28 -1.80 41.52
N SER A 341 -11.43 -2.69 40.99
CA SER A 341 -10.22 -3.15 41.67
C SER A 341 -8.99 -2.31 41.30
N ALA A 342 -7.93 -2.38 42.12
CA ALA A 342 -6.67 -1.70 41.84
C ALA A 342 -6.03 -2.16 40.54
N GLY A 343 -6.09 -3.47 40.27
CA GLY A 343 -5.60 -4.04 39.00
C GLY A 343 -6.39 -3.57 37.78
N ALA A 344 -7.70 -3.34 37.95
CA ALA A 344 -8.56 -2.82 36.88
C ALA A 344 -8.14 -1.40 36.42
N ILE A 345 -7.68 -0.52 37.33
CA ILE A 345 -7.19 0.83 36.97
C ILE A 345 -6.02 0.71 36.00
N ILE A 346 -5.04 -0.16 36.31
CA ILE A 346 -3.84 -0.32 35.51
C ILE A 346 -4.21 -0.91 34.14
N SER A 347 -5.13 -1.89 34.13
CA SER A 347 -5.65 -2.47 32.91
C SER A 347 -6.38 -1.46 32.02
N CYS A 348 -7.23 -0.61 32.60
CA CYS A 348 -7.89 0.49 31.89
C CYS A 348 -6.89 1.48 31.29
N ASN A 349 -5.83 1.82 32.03
CA ASN A 349 -4.78 2.70 31.52
C ASN A 349 -3.99 2.06 30.36
N MET A 350 -3.69 0.77 30.44
CA MET A 350 -3.05 0.05 29.32
C MET A 350 -3.96 -0.05 28.09
N LEU A 351 -5.26 -0.31 28.28
CA LEU A 351 -6.27 -0.30 27.20
C LEU A 351 -6.36 1.08 26.56
N ALA A 352 -6.36 2.15 27.37
CA ALA A 352 -6.36 3.52 26.88
C ALA A 352 -5.19 3.79 25.92
N GLY A 353 -3.99 3.35 26.27
CA GLY A 353 -2.81 3.43 25.40
C GLY A 353 -2.98 2.69 24.07
N LYS A 354 -3.68 1.55 24.06
CA LYS A 354 -3.96 0.77 22.84
C LYS A 354 -5.03 1.41 21.95
N ILE A 355 -5.89 2.26 22.46
CA ILE A 355 -6.95 2.96 21.71
C ILE A 355 -6.42 4.23 21.06
N VAL A 356 -5.57 5.01 21.74
CA VAL A 356 -5.09 6.32 21.26
C VAL A 356 -4.35 6.21 19.93
N SER A 357 -3.48 5.21 19.77
CA SER A 357 -2.64 5.08 18.57
C SER A 357 -3.45 4.84 17.29
N PRO A 358 -4.37 3.87 17.21
CA PRO A 358 -5.23 3.69 16.05
C PRO A 358 -6.12 4.88 15.74
N VAL A 359 -6.71 5.52 16.78
CA VAL A 359 -7.55 6.71 16.59
C VAL A 359 -6.72 7.84 15.97
N LYS A 360 -5.52 8.13 16.50
CA LYS A 360 -4.61 9.10 15.90
C LYS A 360 -4.26 8.76 14.44
N SER A 361 -4.00 7.49 14.12
CA SER A 361 -3.73 7.03 12.74
C SER A 361 -4.90 7.28 11.81
N MET A 362 -6.15 7.04 12.25
CA MET A 362 -7.36 7.33 11.49
C MET A 362 -7.47 8.83 11.14
N PHE A 363 -7.24 9.72 12.10
CA PHE A 363 -7.27 11.17 11.84
C PHE A 363 -6.17 11.61 10.87
N THR A 364 -4.95 11.09 11.00
CA THR A 364 -3.84 11.44 10.11
C THR A 364 -3.99 10.84 8.73
N PHE A 365 -4.69 9.73 8.58
CA PHE A 365 -4.99 9.09 7.30
C PHE A 365 -5.71 10.06 6.34
N PHE A 366 -6.75 10.76 6.81
CA PHE A 366 -7.45 11.74 5.98
C PHE A 366 -6.53 12.86 5.49
N ALA A 367 -5.52 13.19 6.28
CA ALA A 367 -4.52 14.17 5.89
C ALA A 367 -3.56 13.62 4.82
N ASP A 368 -3.13 12.39 4.94
CA ASP A 368 -2.18 11.78 4.01
C ASP A 368 -2.82 11.45 2.66
N LEU A 369 -4.16 11.30 2.58
CA LEU A 369 -4.91 11.11 1.33
C LEU A 369 -4.63 12.19 0.28
N ASP A 370 -4.45 13.45 0.67
CA ASP A 370 -4.21 14.53 -0.29
C ASP A 370 -2.77 14.50 -0.84
N ASN A 371 -1.80 14.04 -0.06
CA ASN A 371 -0.44 13.81 -0.58
C ASN A 371 -0.44 12.69 -1.62
N PHE A 372 -1.25 11.67 -1.39
CA PHE A 372 -1.42 10.57 -2.31
C PHE A 372 -2.13 11.01 -3.61
N LYS A 373 -3.13 11.89 -3.53
CA LYS A 373 -3.75 12.51 -4.72
C LYS A 373 -2.71 13.18 -5.61
N GLY A 374 -1.71 13.82 -5.03
CA GLY A 374 -0.60 14.42 -5.79
C GLY A 374 0.20 13.37 -6.58
N ALA A 375 0.50 12.22 -5.98
CA ALA A 375 1.18 11.12 -6.66
C ALA A 375 0.30 10.50 -7.77
N ILE A 376 -0.99 10.28 -7.50
CA ILE A 376 -1.94 9.80 -8.52
C ILE A 376 -2.03 10.78 -9.69
N ASN A 377 -2.16 12.07 -9.44
CA ASN A 377 -2.24 13.08 -10.51
C ASN A 377 -0.96 13.09 -11.38
N SER A 378 0.20 12.89 -10.77
CA SER A 378 1.47 12.78 -11.50
C SER A 378 1.48 11.58 -12.45
N ILE A 379 1.03 10.41 -11.98
CA ILE A 379 0.87 9.21 -12.82
C ILE A 379 -0.22 9.42 -13.86
N SER A 380 -1.38 9.96 -13.47
CA SER A 380 -2.55 10.18 -14.33
C SER A 380 -2.23 11.07 -15.54
N ASN A 381 -1.41 12.10 -15.36
CA ASN A 381 -1.00 13.00 -16.45
C ASN A 381 -0.19 12.26 -17.52
N THR A 382 0.63 11.28 -17.13
CA THR A 382 1.43 10.49 -18.07
C THR A 382 0.61 9.33 -18.64
N TRP A 383 -0.15 8.64 -17.80
CA TRP A 383 -0.97 7.50 -18.19
C TRP A 383 -2.09 7.85 -19.17
N ASN A 384 -2.80 8.95 -18.90
CA ASN A 384 -3.93 9.39 -19.71
C ASN A 384 -3.49 10.25 -20.93
N ALA A 385 -2.19 10.46 -21.13
CA ALA A 385 -1.70 11.13 -22.32
C ALA A 385 -1.95 10.25 -23.57
N PRO A 386 -2.30 10.87 -24.72
CA PRO A 386 -2.58 10.12 -25.94
C PRO A 386 -1.33 9.36 -26.39
N SER A 387 -1.46 8.05 -26.64
CA SER A 387 -0.39 7.23 -27.18
C SER A 387 -0.23 7.50 -28.69
N GLU A 388 1.00 7.34 -29.22
CA GLU A 388 1.31 7.55 -30.64
C GLU A 388 0.51 6.61 -31.56
N ARG A 389 0.09 5.45 -31.06
CA ARG A 389 -0.59 4.39 -31.84
C ARG A 389 -2.12 4.44 -31.81
N VAL A 390 -2.75 5.36 -31.11
CA VAL A 390 -4.20 5.51 -31.11
C VAL A 390 -4.62 6.09 -32.48
N GLY A 391 -5.02 5.23 -33.40
CA GLY A 391 -5.52 5.59 -34.73
C GLY A 391 -4.76 5.01 -35.91
N ALA A 392 -3.58 4.45 -35.72
CA ALA A 392 -2.88 3.65 -36.74
C ALA A 392 -3.37 2.19 -36.72
N GLY A 393 -4.68 1.98 -36.88
CA GLY A 393 -5.16 0.73 -37.44
C GLY A 393 -4.45 0.54 -38.77
N ILE A 394 -3.64 -0.50 -38.88
CA ILE A 394 -3.04 -0.90 -40.18
C ILE A 394 -4.21 -1.11 -41.13
N GLN A 395 -4.57 -0.05 -41.87
CA GLN A 395 -5.34 -0.23 -43.09
C GLN A 395 -4.37 -0.88 -44.05
N HIS A 396 -4.33 -2.21 -44.07
CA HIS A 396 -3.84 -2.92 -45.23
C HIS A 396 -4.77 -2.52 -46.37
N ALA A 397 -4.34 -1.55 -47.18
CA ALA A 397 -4.86 -1.41 -48.51
C ALA A 397 -4.57 -2.73 -49.22
N VAL A 398 -5.64 -3.41 -49.57
CA VAL A 398 -5.64 -4.59 -50.45
C VAL A 398 -5.22 -4.14 -51.85
#